data_6244aa1a20e45609c07bb72e704c707e
#
_entry.id   6244aa1a20e45609c07bb72e704c707e
#
_cell.length_a   1.000
_cell.length_b   1.000
_cell.length_c   1.000
_cell.angle_alpha   90.00
_cell.angle_beta   90.00
_cell.angle_gamma   90.00
#
_symmetry.space_group_name_H-M   'P 1'
#
loop_
_entity.id
_entity.type
_entity.pdbx_description
1 polymer ?
#
loop_
_entity_poly.entity_id
_entity_poly.type
_entity_poly.pdbx_seq_one_letter_code
_entity_poly.pdbx_strand_id
1 'polypeptide(L)'
;MNIHLSQPGFGAADEASSVRRHPQVAELLANGQPAPAAIDDFLANHEFPLVEPGAVTFVWRGGADHIDLLRWIHAGERAHFEPVSGTDLWLLRLPVTDGGRFEYKLAIGRHGGEEWILDPLNPARARDPFGENSECRTYGYTRPEWSEPRGAPAGRIEAVEVGSAAFGERREERVYLPAGYAAERPYPLVIIHDGQDFVSYADLSVSLDNLIEAGDIPPVVAALVQTRDRMGEYARGRRHARYLVRELLPVLQSRYRISEEPEDRVVMGASLGAVASLSTAFRYPGVFGGLVLQSGSFILDERKLEHRPHPVFHRIARLVRALRRAPQVPGARAFVSTGELEGLAEENQALANFLSERGINVLFKSAWDGHHWHNWRDQLRDGLMWVLRREQEQEH
;
A
#
# COMPACT_ATOMS: atom_id res chain seq x y z
N MET A 1 8.00 -14.61 4.79
CA MET A 1 6.98 -15.53 5.35
C MET A 1 5.66 -15.15 4.72
N ASN A 2 5.23 -15.90 3.70
CA ASN A 2 4.04 -15.57 2.91
C ASN A 2 2.79 -15.76 3.77
N ILE A 3 2.06 -14.67 3.98
CA ILE A 3 0.73 -14.71 4.57
C ILE A 3 -0.22 -14.97 3.41
N HIS A 4 -0.75 -16.20 3.29
CA HIS A 4 -1.79 -16.50 2.31
C HIS A 4 -3.06 -15.70 2.67
N LEU A 5 -3.32 -14.68 1.88
CA LEU A 5 -4.59 -13.97 1.84
C LEU A 5 -5.35 -14.51 0.63
N SER A 6 -6.55 -15.08 0.80
CA SER A 6 -7.40 -15.48 -0.32
C SER A 6 -7.88 -14.23 -1.08
N GLN A 7 -7.79 -14.25 -2.40
CA GLN A 7 -8.18 -13.13 -3.27
C GLN A 7 -9.31 -13.50 -4.24
N PRO A 8 -10.02 -12.49 -4.76
CA PRO A 8 -10.77 -12.68 -6.00
C PRO A 8 -9.79 -13.02 -7.11
N GLY A 9 -10.05 -14.11 -7.82
CA GLY A 9 -9.29 -14.54 -8.99
C GLY A 9 -9.16 -13.44 -10.04
N PHE A 10 -8.22 -13.57 -10.97
CA PHE A 10 -8.34 -12.91 -12.27
C PHE A 10 -9.76 -13.20 -12.73
N GLY A 11 -10.64 -12.17 -12.77
CA GLY A 11 -12.04 -12.35 -13.13
C GLY A 11 -12.10 -13.26 -14.33
N ALA A 12 -12.96 -14.28 -14.30
CA ALA A 12 -13.06 -15.25 -15.38
C ALA A 12 -13.06 -14.46 -16.68
N ALA A 13 -11.98 -14.62 -17.46
CA ALA A 13 -11.86 -13.93 -18.73
C ALA A 13 -13.09 -14.33 -19.54
N ASP A 14 -13.89 -13.34 -19.90
CA ASP A 14 -14.98 -13.57 -20.85
C ASP A 14 -14.33 -14.27 -22.04
N GLU A 15 -14.76 -15.50 -22.39
CA GLU A 15 -14.15 -16.29 -23.46
C GLU A 15 -14.02 -15.49 -24.78
N ALA A 16 -14.88 -14.47 -24.97
CA ALA A 16 -14.82 -13.54 -26.10
C ALA A 16 -13.60 -12.56 -26.02
N SER A 17 -13.03 -12.30 -24.85
CA SER A 17 -11.88 -11.40 -24.69
C SER A 17 -10.54 -12.07 -25.02
N SER A 18 -10.43 -13.39 -24.90
CA SER A 18 -9.20 -14.15 -25.21
C SER A 18 -8.90 -14.21 -26.72
N VAL A 19 -9.88 -13.97 -27.56
CA VAL A 19 -9.74 -14.03 -29.05
C VAL A 19 -9.17 -12.73 -29.63
N ARG A 20 -9.32 -11.58 -28.94
CA ARG A 20 -8.86 -10.28 -29.44
C ARG A 20 -7.41 -10.03 -29.05
N ARG A 21 -6.50 -10.06 -30.03
CA ARG A 21 -5.08 -9.70 -29.84
C ARG A 21 -4.90 -8.18 -29.82
N HIS A 22 -3.88 -7.71 -29.11
CA HIS A 22 -3.43 -6.32 -29.25
C HIS A 22 -3.11 -6.00 -30.70
N PRO A 23 -3.47 -4.82 -31.25
CA PRO A 23 -3.29 -4.49 -32.66
C PRO A 23 -1.87 -4.75 -33.20
N GLN A 24 -0.85 -4.36 -32.47
CA GLN A 24 0.57 -4.55 -32.83
C GLN A 24 0.95 -6.06 -32.89
N VAL A 25 0.41 -6.87 -31.97
CA VAL A 25 0.60 -8.33 -32.01
C VAL A 25 -0.17 -8.94 -33.19
N ALA A 26 -1.36 -8.45 -33.49
CA ALA A 26 -2.14 -8.88 -34.62
C ALA A 26 -1.42 -8.58 -35.97
N GLU A 27 -0.78 -7.42 -36.08
CA GLU A 27 0.05 -7.01 -37.19
C GLU A 27 1.27 -7.94 -37.38
N LEU A 28 2.02 -8.21 -36.29
CA LEU A 28 3.16 -9.14 -36.32
C LEU A 28 2.77 -10.53 -36.82
N LEU A 29 1.57 -10.99 -36.46
CA LEU A 29 1.07 -12.33 -36.79
C LEU A 29 0.20 -12.39 -38.07
N ALA A 30 -0.04 -11.28 -38.78
CA ALA A 30 -0.97 -11.17 -39.88
C ALA A 30 -0.61 -12.09 -41.07
N ASN A 31 0.68 -12.30 -41.31
CA ASN A 31 1.19 -13.11 -42.42
C ASN A 31 1.58 -14.54 -42.01
N GLY A 32 1.04 -15.04 -40.90
CA GLY A 32 1.37 -16.36 -40.36
C GLY A 32 2.53 -16.31 -39.35
N GLN A 33 3.40 -17.30 -39.38
CA GLN A 33 4.53 -17.39 -38.44
C GLN A 33 5.58 -16.32 -38.76
N PRO A 34 5.87 -15.38 -37.81
CA PRO A 34 6.88 -14.35 -38.02
C PRO A 34 8.29 -14.94 -38.02
N ALA A 35 9.15 -14.40 -38.88
CA ALA A 35 10.56 -14.73 -38.87
C ALA A 35 11.21 -14.20 -37.56
N PRO A 36 12.30 -14.85 -37.05
CA PRO A 36 13.00 -14.39 -35.87
C PRO A 36 13.40 -12.90 -35.90
N ALA A 37 13.86 -12.39 -37.05
CA ALA A 37 14.21 -10.97 -37.19
C ALA A 37 13.00 -10.04 -37.05
N ALA A 38 11.80 -10.44 -37.53
CA ALA A 38 10.60 -9.65 -37.37
C ALA A 38 10.15 -9.60 -35.87
N ILE A 39 10.39 -10.67 -35.11
CA ILE A 39 10.18 -10.69 -33.67
C ILE A 39 11.19 -9.78 -32.98
N ASP A 40 12.50 -9.80 -33.35
CA ASP A 40 13.53 -8.91 -32.82
C ASP A 40 13.15 -7.45 -33.08
N ASP A 41 12.75 -7.10 -34.30
CA ASP A 41 12.32 -5.75 -34.65
C ASP A 41 11.09 -5.30 -33.85
N PHE A 42 10.13 -6.20 -33.66
CA PHE A 42 8.93 -5.94 -32.87
C PHE A 42 9.29 -5.65 -31.39
N LEU A 43 10.15 -6.46 -30.79
CA LEU A 43 10.57 -6.27 -29.41
C LEU A 43 11.40 -4.99 -29.21
N ALA A 44 12.22 -4.61 -30.18
CA ALA A 44 13.06 -3.42 -30.14
C ALA A 44 12.30 -2.10 -30.32
N ASN A 45 11.16 -2.13 -31.04
CA ASN A 45 10.43 -0.93 -31.44
C ASN A 45 9.15 -0.67 -30.58
N HIS A 46 8.89 -1.48 -29.57
CA HIS A 46 7.72 -1.30 -28.70
C HIS A 46 8.10 -1.28 -27.23
N GLU A 47 7.32 -0.55 -26.46
CA GLU A 47 7.37 -0.57 -25.00
C GLU A 47 6.46 -1.66 -24.45
N PHE A 48 6.93 -2.38 -23.41
CA PHE A 48 6.20 -3.47 -22.80
C PHE A 48 5.93 -3.23 -21.30
N PRO A 49 4.81 -3.78 -20.77
CA PRO A 49 3.75 -4.49 -21.50
C PRO A 49 2.96 -3.58 -22.44
N LEU A 50 2.35 -4.15 -23.49
CA LEU A 50 1.50 -3.40 -24.41
C LEU A 50 0.17 -3.07 -23.72
N VAL A 51 -0.11 -1.77 -23.59
CA VAL A 51 -1.27 -1.25 -22.83
C VAL A 51 -2.31 -0.69 -23.79
N GLU A 52 -3.55 -1.12 -23.66
CA GLU A 52 -4.71 -0.59 -24.39
C GLU A 52 -5.88 -0.38 -23.42
N PRO A 53 -6.90 0.44 -23.74
CA PRO A 53 -8.08 0.56 -22.88
C PRO A 53 -8.69 -0.80 -22.56
N GLY A 54 -8.86 -1.08 -21.27
CA GLY A 54 -9.45 -2.31 -20.74
C GLY A 54 -8.58 -3.57 -20.82
N ALA A 55 -7.34 -3.51 -21.35
CA ALA A 55 -6.48 -4.68 -21.41
C ALA A 55 -4.98 -4.37 -21.44
N VAL A 56 -4.19 -5.37 -21.04
CA VAL A 56 -2.72 -5.36 -21.13
C VAL A 56 -2.25 -6.67 -21.75
N THR A 57 -1.30 -6.58 -22.70
CA THR A 57 -0.67 -7.75 -23.32
C THR A 57 0.79 -7.83 -22.91
N PHE A 58 1.14 -8.92 -22.23
CA PHE A 58 2.51 -9.27 -21.86
C PHE A 58 3.12 -10.15 -22.94
N VAL A 59 4.42 -9.99 -23.14
CA VAL A 59 5.18 -10.71 -24.15
C VAL A 59 6.41 -11.32 -23.47
N TRP A 60 6.69 -12.57 -23.81
CA TRP A 60 7.93 -13.22 -23.43
C TRP A 60 8.56 -13.85 -24.67
N ARG A 61 9.89 -13.86 -24.74
CA ARG A 61 10.65 -14.56 -25.78
C ARG A 61 11.70 -15.48 -25.16
N GLY A 62 11.68 -16.72 -25.56
CA GLY A 62 12.66 -17.76 -25.16
C GLY A 62 12.02 -19.09 -24.89
N GLY A 63 12.86 -20.13 -24.75
CA GLY A 63 12.41 -21.48 -24.44
C GLY A 63 11.92 -21.60 -23.02
N ALA A 64 10.74 -22.19 -22.83
CA ALA A 64 10.16 -22.55 -21.54
C ALA A 64 9.21 -23.72 -21.69
N ASP A 65 8.97 -24.47 -20.61
CA ASP A 65 7.93 -25.49 -20.55
C ASP A 65 6.56 -24.86 -20.28
N HIS A 66 6.54 -23.82 -19.45
CA HIS A 66 5.40 -22.93 -19.17
C HIS A 66 5.89 -21.59 -18.68
N ILE A 67 5.05 -20.57 -18.80
CA ILE A 67 5.29 -19.22 -18.28
C ILE A 67 4.02 -18.72 -17.64
N ASP A 68 4.16 -18.20 -16.41
CA ASP A 68 3.05 -17.61 -15.66
C ASP A 68 3.37 -16.20 -15.22
N LEU A 69 2.38 -15.33 -15.23
CA LEU A 69 2.42 -14.07 -14.51
C LEU A 69 1.89 -14.29 -13.09
N LEU A 70 2.71 -13.91 -12.11
CA LEU A 70 2.35 -13.94 -10.70
C LEU A 70 2.13 -12.51 -10.22
N ARG A 71 0.92 -12.16 -9.79
CA ARG A 71 0.72 -10.89 -9.06
C ARG A 71 1.40 -11.01 -7.71
N TRP A 72 2.25 -10.04 -7.40
CA TRP A 72 3.07 -10.07 -6.20
C TRP A 72 2.23 -10.12 -4.91
N ILE A 73 2.72 -10.88 -3.93
CA ILE A 73 2.13 -11.23 -2.62
C ILE A 73 1.11 -12.39 -2.70
N HIS A 74 0.56 -12.71 -3.85
CA HIS A 74 -0.45 -13.78 -3.99
C HIS A 74 -0.02 -14.82 -5.01
N ALA A 75 1.05 -15.56 -4.70
CA ALA A 75 1.60 -16.62 -5.53
C ALA A 75 0.61 -17.76 -5.89
N GLY A 76 -0.62 -17.72 -5.36
CA GLY A 76 -1.66 -18.70 -5.68
C GLY A 76 -2.41 -18.43 -6.98
N GLU A 77 -2.37 -17.18 -7.48
CA GLU A 77 -3.05 -16.82 -8.72
C GLU A 77 -2.04 -16.65 -9.85
N ARG A 78 -2.17 -17.50 -10.85
CA ARG A 78 -1.31 -17.54 -12.02
C ARG A 78 -2.11 -17.22 -13.27
N ALA A 79 -1.60 -16.33 -14.10
CA ALA A 79 -2.10 -16.14 -15.44
C ALA A 79 -1.11 -16.76 -16.44
N HIS A 80 -1.57 -17.71 -17.22
CA HIS A 80 -0.74 -18.52 -18.11
C HIS A 80 -0.51 -17.81 -19.43
N PHE A 81 0.75 -17.80 -19.89
CA PHE A 81 1.10 -17.35 -21.23
C PHE A 81 0.81 -18.46 -22.25
N GLU A 82 0.35 -18.06 -23.42
CA GLU A 82 0.13 -18.94 -24.58
C GLU A 82 1.32 -18.89 -25.53
N PRO A 83 1.89 -20.04 -25.93
CA PRO A 83 2.96 -20.06 -26.93
C PRO A 83 2.43 -19.71 -28.34
N VAL A 84 3.18 -18.93 -29.08
CA VAL A 84 2.91 -18.69 -30.50
C VAL A 84 3.52 -19.81 -31.33
N SER A 85 2.69 -20.65 -31.98
CA SER A 85 3.12 -21.84 -32.69
C SER A 85 4.24 -21.55 -33.68
N GLY A 86 5.28 -22.39 -33.66
CA GLY A 86 6.43 -22.30 -34.52
C GLY A 86 7.42 -21.19 -34.23
N THR A 87 7.26 -20.51 -33.09
CA THR A 87 8.18 -19.46 -32.61
C THR A 87 8.61 -19.72 -31.19
N ASP A 88 9.53 -18.90 -30.68
CA ASP A 88 9.92 -18.83 -29.27
C ASP A 88 9.20 -17.71 -28.50
N LEU A 89 8.10 -17.18 -29.07
CA LEU A 89 7.29 -16.10 -28.54
C LEU A 89 6.13 -16.65 -27.69
N TRP A 90 5.85 -15.99 -26.56
CA TRP A 90 4.72 -16.30 -25.69
C TRP A 90 3.96 -15.01 -25.40
N LEU A 91 2.65 -15.10 -25.30
CA LEU A 91 1.75 -13.99 -25.13
C LEU A 91 0.79 -14.26 -23.97
N LEU A 92 0.51 -13.22 -23.19
CA LEU A 92 -0.57 -13.21 -22.20
C LEU A 92 -1.34 -11.91 -22.34
N ARG A 93 -2.63 -11.98 -22.62
CA ARG A 93 -3.51 -10.81 -22.59
C ARG A 93 -4.43 -10.89 -21.40
N LEU A 94 -4.41 -9.84 -20.56
CA LEU A 94 -5.24 -9.73 -19.36
C LEU A 94 -6.25 -8.60 -19.52
N PRO A 95 -7.52 -8.82 -19.20
CA PRO A 95 -8.47 -7.74 -18.95
C PRO A 95 -8.07 -7.00 -17.67
N VAL A 96 -8.11 -5.68 -17.71
CA VAL A 96 -7.72 -4.81 -16.60
C VAL A 96 -8.66 -3.62 -16.50
N THR A 97 -8.71 -2.99 -15.32
CA THR A 97 -9.38 -1.70 -15.14
C THR A 97 -8.42 -0.58 -15.50
N ASP A 98 -8.91 0.42 -16.23
CA ASP A 98 -8.14 1.61 -16.59
C ASP A 98 -7.85 2.48 -15.36
N GLY A 99 -6.74 3.22 -15.42
CA GLY A 99 -6.32 4.09 -14.31
C GLY A 99 -5.72 3.39 -13.11
N GLY A 100 -5.46 2.09 -13.20
CA GLY A 100 -4.89 1.27 -12.12
C GLY A 100 -3.45 0.82 -12.39
N ARG A 101 -2.91 0.06 -11.45
CA ARG A 101 -1.58 -0.56 -11.53
C ARG A 101 -1.52 -1.84 -10.71
N PHE A 102 -0.52 -2.66 -10.94
CA PHE A 102 -0.19 -3.80 -10.09
C PHE A 102 1.27 -4.21 -10.25
N GLU A 103 1.75 -4.97 -9.27
CA GLU A 103 3.11 -5.51 -9.27
C GLU A 103 3.10 -7.00 -9.59
N TYR A 104 4.11 -7.47 -10.34
CA TYR A 104 4.17 -8.85 -10.79
C TYR A 104 5.60 -9.37 -10.94
N LYS A 105 5.72 -10.68 -11.01
CA LYS A 105 6.88 -11.42 -11.50
C LYS A 105 6.45 -12.41 -12.55
N LEU A 106 7.41 -12.86 -13.37
CA LEU A 106 7.22 -13.98 -14.28
C LEU A 106 7.79 -15.24 -13.63
N ALA A 107 7.01 -16.32 -13.64
CA ALA A 107 7.45 -17.66 -13.26
C ALA A 107 7.75 -18.45 -14.55
N ILE A 108 9.01 -18.77 -14.74
CA ILE A 108 9.50 -19.49 -15.93
C ILE A 108 9.80 -20.93 -15.55
N GLY A 109 8.99 -21.86 -16.05
CA GLY A 109 9.20 -23.31 -15.88
C GLY A 109 10.17 -23.85 -16.92
N ARG A 110 11.22 -24.55 -16.46
CA ARG A 110 12.21 -25.25 -17.32
C ARG A 110 12.71 -26.51 -16.63
N HIS A 111 12.76 -27.63 -17.37
CA HIS A 111 13.37 -28.88 -16.91
C HIS A 111 12.89 -29.36 -15.51
N GLY A 112 11.60 -29.13 -15.20
CA GLY A 112 10.99 -29.53 -13.92
C GLY A 112 11.30 -28.61 -12.74
N GLY A 113 11.99 -27.47 -12.97
CA GLY A 113 12.20 -26.38 -12.03
C GLY A 113 11.40 -25.13 -12.43
N GLU A 114 11.28 -24.16 -11.52
CA GLU A 114 10.64 -22.88 -11.76
C GLU A 114 11.48 -21.75 -11.18
N GLU A 115 11.67 -20.69 -11.95
CA GLU A 115 12.39 -19.48 -11.55
C GLU A 115 11.45 -18.27 -11.60
N TRP A 116 11.46 -17.45 -10.57
CA TRP A 116 10.71 -16.19 -10.52
C TRP A 116 11.62 -15.03 -10.85
N ILE A 117 11.32 -14.33 -11.93
CA ILE A 117 12.14 -13.23 -12.43
C ILE A 117 11.33 -11.95 -12.61
N LEU A 118 12.04 -10.82 -12.68
CA LEU A 118 11.48 -9.58 -13.21
C LEU A 118 11.25 -9.74 -14.72
N ASP A 119 10.21 -9.08 -15.21
CA ASP A 119 9.96 -9.03 -16.67
C ASP A 119 11.11 -8.27 -17.36
N PRO A 120 11.88 -8.92 -18.24
CA PRO A 120 13.02 -8.29 -18.89
C PRO A 120 12.60 -7.24 -19.93
N LEU A 121 11.38 -7.29 -20.45
CA LEU A 121 10.87 -6.34 -21.43
C LEU A 121 10.25 -5.10 -20.78
N ASN A 122 9.89 -5.17 -19.50
CA ASN A 122 9.31 -4.05 -18.79
C ASN A 122 10.38 -3.36 -17.92
N PRO A 123 10.75 -2.11 -18.18
CA PRO A 123 11.73 -1.39 -17.35
C PRO A 123 11.14 -0.83 -16.04
N ALA A 124 9.79 -0.75 -15.92
CA ALA A 124 9.15 -0.20 -14.74
C ALA A 124 9.30 -1.13 -13.54
N ARG A 125 9.73 -0.56 -12.41
CA ARG A 125 10.03 -1.30 -11.17
C ARG A 125 9.28 -0.69 -9.98
N ALA A 126 8.89 -1.56 -9.05
CA ALA A 126 8.46 -1.21 -7.72
C ALA A 126 9.32 -1.96 -6.69
N ARG A 127 9.72 -1.26 -5.63
CA ARG A 127 10.57 -1.81 -4.57
C ARG A 127 9.76 -2.02 -3.31
N ASP A 128 10.10 -3.07 -2.60
CA ASP A 128 9.57 -3.36 -1.27
C ASP A 128 10.67 -3.93 -0.36
N PRO A 129 10.41 -4.18 0.95
CA PRO A 129 11.40 -4.78 1.85
C PRO A 129 11.89 -6.18 1.44
N PHE A 130 11.26 -6.83 0.46
CA PHE A 130 11.59 -8.18 -0.01
C PHE A 130 12.32 -8.18 -1.36
N GLY A 131 12.47 -7.00 -2.00
CA GLY A 131 13.19 -6.84 -3.25
C GLY A 131 12.51 -5.93 -4.26
N GLU A 132 12.59 -6.31 -5.53
CA GLU A 132 11.97 -5.59 -6.63
C GLU A 132 10.92 -6.44 -7.34
N ASN A 133 9.90 -5.77 -7.86
CA ASN A 133 8.87 -6.33 -8.72
C ASN A 133 8.78 -5.53 -10.01
N SER A 134 8.31 -6.15 -11.08
CA SER A 134 7.89 -5.43 -12.26
C SER A 134 6.57 -4.71 -11.99
N GLU A 135 6.41 -3.49 -12.48
CA GLU A 135 5.19 -2.69 -12.31
C GLU A 135 4.44 -2.60 -13.62
N CYS A 136 3.18 -3.03 -13.64
CA CYS A 136 2.27 -2.80 -14.74
C CYS A 136 1.38 -1.60 -14.44
N ARG A 137 1.35 -0.63 -15.33
CA ARG A 137 0.47 0.55 -15.31
C ARG A 137 -0.56 0.39 -16.40
N THR A 138 -1.84 0.43 -16.05
CA THR A 138 -2.91 0.28 -17.02
C THR A 138 -3.19 1.59 -17.75
N TYR A 139 -3.98 1.54 -18.82
CA TYR A 139 -4.31 2.73 -19.59
C TYR A 139 -4.87 3.84 -18.70
N GLY A 140 -4.35 5.06 -18.86
CA GLY A 140 -4.79 6.22 -18.09
C GLY A 140 -4.24 6.32 -16.65
N TYR A 141 -3.46 5.35 -16.17
CA TYR A 141 -2.77 5.53 -14.89
C TYR A 141 -1.68 6.59 -15.00
N THR A 142 -1.69 7.50 -14.06
CA THR A 142 -0.62 8.50 -13.88
C THR A 142 -0.13 8.44 -12.45
N ARG A 143 1.18 8.38 -12.26
CA ARG A 143 1.78 8.52 -10.94
C ARG A 143 1.39 9.87 -10.36
N PRO A 144 0.94 9.94 -9.08
CA PRO A 144 0.55 11.19 -8.46
C PRO A 144 1.70 12.19 -8.42
N GLU A 145 1.45 13.40 -8.89
CA GLU A 145 2.45 14.46 -8.98
C GLU A 145 3.09 14.82 -7.64
N TRP A 146 2.32 14.74 -6.55
CA TRP A 146 2.84 15.01 -5.19
C TRP A 146 3.84 13.98 -4.69
N SER A 147 3.95 12.82 -5.34
CA SER A 147 4.93 11.78 -5.00
C SER A 147 6.25 11.92 -5.76
N GLU A 148 6.39 12.93 -6.61
CA GLU A 148 7.59 13.18 -7.41
C GLU A 148 8.31 14.45 -6.95
N PRO A 149 9.65 14.50 -7.03
CA PRO A 149 10.40 15.73 -6.71
C PRO A 149 9.97 16.89 -7.61
N ARG A 150 9.39 17.94 -7.03
CA ARG A 150 8.88 19.14 -7.74
C ARG A 150 9.54 20.43 -7.30
N GLY A 151 10.62 20.34 -6.52
CA GLY A 151 11.35 21.50 -6.02
C GLY A 151 10.69 22.17 -4.80
N ALA A 152 9.74 21.49 -4.13
CA ALA A 152 9.25 21.94 -2.83
C ALA A 152 10.39 22.04 -1.82
N PRO A 153 10.35 23.01 -0.90
CA PRO A 153 11.35 23.10 0.17
C PRO A 153 11.39 21.81 0.99
N ALA A 154 12.57 21.18 1.04
CA ALA A 154 12.71 19.87 1.68
C ALA A 154 12.67 19.99 3.21
N GLY A 155 11.89 19.13 3.85
CA GLY A 155 11.98 18.87 5.28
C GLY A 155 13.27 18.11 5.62
N ARG A 156 13.46 17.82 6.91
CA ARG A 156 14.58 17.04 7.39
C ARG A 156 14.13 15.91 8.30
N ILE A 157 14.91 14.84 8.35
CA ILE A 157 14.66 13.70 9.24
C ILE A 157 15.75 13.67 10.30
N GLU A 158 15.34 13.62 11.57
CA GLU A 158 16.23 13.55 12.73
C GLU A 158 16.02 12.22 13.47
N ALA A 159 17.08 11.73 14.14
CA ALA A 159 17.01 10.57 15.01
C ALA A 159 16.61 10.99 16.45
N VAL A 160 15.75 10.23 17.08
CA VAL A 160 15.31 10.43 18.46
C VAL A 160 15.44 9.14 19.24
N GLU A 161 16.28 9.15 20.27
CA GLU A 161 16.36 8.03 21.20
C GLU A 161 15.25 8.06 22.25
N VAL A 162 14.59 6.91 22.42
CA VAL A 162 13.51 6.70 23.39
C VAL A 162 13.85 5.51 24.28
N GLY A 163 13.97 5.72 25.58
CA GLY A 163 14.05 4.62 26.54
C GLY A 163 12.68 3.96 26.68
N SER A 164 12.59 2.66 26.41
CA SER A 164 11.32 1.94 26.48
C SER A 164 11.26 0.94 27.64
N ALA A 165 10.50 1.27 28.68
CA ALA A 165 10.13 0.31 29.73
C ALA A 165 9.13 -0.75 29.19
N ALA A 166 8.35 -0.41 28.18
CA ALA A 166 7.43 -1.36 27.55
C ALA A 166 8.17 -2.51 26.89
N PHE A 167 9.34 -2.24 26.29
CA PHE A 167 10.16 -3.24 25.60
C PHE A 167 11.43 -3.62 26.34
N GLY A 168 11.84 -2.85 27.37
CA GLY A 168 13.06 -3.11 28.14
C GLY A 168 14.34 -2.75 27.35
N GLU A 169 14.27 -1.84 26.40
CA GLU A 169 15.36 -1.47 25.51
C GLU A 169 15.37 0.03 25.18
N ARG A 170 16.45 0.51 24.58
CA ARG A 170 16.47 1.80 23.88
C ARG A 170 16.06 1.60 22.44
N ARG A 171 15.22 2.52 21.92
CA ARG A 171 14.75 2.58 20.55
C ARG A 171 15.19 3.89 19.92
N GLU A 172 15.63 3.83 18.70
CA GLU A 172 15.86 4.99 17.85
C GLU A 172 14.68 5.09 16.86
N GLU A 173 13.94 6.18 16.98
CA GLU A 173 12.88 6.52 16.03
C GLU A 173 13.37 7.67 15.14
N ARG A 174 12.78 7.84 14.00
CA ARG A 174 13.04 8.95 13.10
C ARG A 174 11.89 9.94 13.14
N VAL A 175 12.18 11.22 13.04
CA VAL A 175 11.18 12.29 13.06
C VAL A 175 11.42 13.20 11.86
N TYR A 176 10.42 13.30 10.99
CA TYR A 176 10.39 14.28 9.91
C TYR A 176 9.91 15.62 10.48
N LEU A 177 10.63 16.67 10.15
CA LEU A 177 10.31 18.06 10.43
C LEU A 177 10.13 18.79 9.10
N PRO A 178 9.05 19.57 8.91
CA PRO A 178 8.80 20.27 7.66
C PRO A 178 9.85 21.37 7.41
N ALA A 179 9.97 21.79 6.18
CA ALA A 179 10.77 22.95 5.85
C ALA A 179 10.31 24.17 6.65
N GLY A 180 11.26 24.97 7.15
CA GLY A 180 10.95 26.12 7.98
C GLY A 180 10.34 25.77 9.36
N TYR A 181 10.55 24.53 9.85
CA TYR A 181 10.14 24.18 11.22
C TYR A 181 10.70 25.21 12.23
N ALA A 182 9.80 25.78 13.03
CA ALA A 182 10.12 26.75 14.07
C ALA A 182 9.38 26.39 15.38
N ALA A 183 10.07 26.54 16.51
CA ALA A 183 9.53 26.12 17.82
C ALA A 183 8.47 27.07 18.40
N GLU A 184 8.17 28.18 17.72
CA GLU A 184 7.23 29.21 18.17
C GLU A 184 5.77 28.83 17.99
N ARG A 185 5.46 27.92 17.06
CA ARG A 185 4.08 27.46 16.78
C ARG A 185 3.91 25.98 17.00
N PRO A 186 2.74 25.51 17.44
CA PRO A 186 2.44 24.10 17.52
C PRO A 186 2.21 23.50 16.13
N TYR A 187 2.62 22.25 15.92
CA TYR A 187 2.43 21.48 14.70
C TYR A 187 1.55 20.26 14.97
N PRO A 188 0.68 19.89 14.05
CA PRO A 188 0.05 18.58 14.07
C PRO A 188 1.10 17.46 14.09
N LEU A 189 0.79 16.36 14.76
CA LEU A 189 1.63 15.17 14.83
C LEU A 189 1.01 14.02 14.04
N VAL A 190 1.80 13.42 13.17
CA VAL A 190 1.44 12.17 12.51
C VAL A 190 2.39 11.06 12.99
N ILE A 191 1.89 10.05 13.70
CA ILE A 191 2.67 8.84 14.04
C ILE A 191 2.44 7.81 12.96
N ILE A 192 3.49 7.40 12.26
CA ILE A 192 3.44 6.54 11.10
C ILE A 192 4.12 5.21 11.41
N HIS A 193 3.35 4.14 11.46
CA HIS A 193 3.86 2.77 11.56
C HIS A 193 4.58 2.36 10.28
N ASP A 194 5.70 1.65 10.42
CA ASP A 194 6.62 1.32 9.31
C ASP A 194 7.08 2.59 8.57
N GLY A 195 7.28 3.69 9.30
CA GLY A 195 7.51 5.01 8.73
C GLY A 195 8.78 5.11 7.89
N GLN A 196 9.84 4.38 8.24
CA GLN A 196 11.07 4.32 7.42
C GLN A 196 10.84 3.59 6.10
N ASP A 197 9.98 2.56 6.11
CA ASP A 197 9.60 1.86 4.88
C ASP A 197 8.71 2.75 4.00
N PHE A 198 7.81 3.56 4.59
CA PHE A 198 7.08 4.59 3.84
C PHE A 198 8.00 5.60 3.18
N VAL A 199 9.09 6.01 3.84
CA VAL A 199 10.12 6.89 3.23
C VAL A 199 10.84 6.17 2.09
N SER A 200 11.19 4.90 2.26
CA SER A 200 12.01 4.15 1.31
C SER A 200 11.25 3.63 0.09
N TYR A 201 9.95 3.32 0.25
CA TYR A 201 9.15 2.59 -0.75
C TYR A 201 7.87 3.33 -1.19
N ALA A 202 7.46 4.37 -0.47
CA ALA A 202 6.25 5.15 -0.75
C ALA A 202 6.51 6.66 -0.89
N ASP A 203 7.76 7.06 -1.10
CA ASP A 203 8.17 8.46 -1.33
C ASP A 203 7.60 9.45 -0.29
N LEU A 204 7.44 9.01 0.97
CA LEU A 204 6.72 9.76 2.01
C LEU A 204 7.27 11.16 2.24
N SER A 205 8.61 11.32 2.33
CA SER A 205 9.22 12.63 2.60
C SER A 205 8.92 13.63 1.49
N VAL A 206 9.09 13.19 0.23
CA VAL A 206 8.78 13.99 -0.96
C VAL A 206 7.28 14.35 -1.00
N SER A 207 6.42 13.38 -0.69
CA SER A 207 4.98 13.59 -0.64
C SER A 207 4.60 14.63 0.43
N LEU A 208 5.18 14.54 1.63
CA LEU A 208 4.91 15.52 2.69
C LEU A 208 5.39 16.92 2.29
N ASP A 209 6.60 17.04 1.72
CA ASP A 209 7.14 18.33 1.26
C ASP A 209 6.21 18.98 0.21
N ASN A 210 5.80 18.21 -0.80
CA ASN A 210 4.94 18.71 -1.87
C ASN A 210 3.52 19.06 -1.39
N LEU A 211 2.91 18.23 -0.53
CA LEU A 211 1.57 18.47 0.00
C LEU A 211 1.54 19.68 0.94
N ILE A 212 2.61 19.91 1.71
CA ILE A 212 2.74 21.09 2.57
C ILE A 212 2.92 22.35 1.72
N GLU A 213 3.80 22.32 0.70
CA GLU A 213 4.02 23.46 -0.19
C GLU A 213 2.79 23.81 -0.99
N ALA A 214 2.02 22.82 -1.45
CA ALA A 214 0.75 23.03 -2.14
C ALA A 214 -0.37 23.56 -1.21
N GLY A 215 -0.18 23.54 0.12
CA GLY A 215 -1.22 23.87 1.09
C GLY A 215 -2.33 22.82 1.22
N ASP A 216 -2.13 21.63 0.66
CA ASP A 216 -3.07 20.50 0.77
C ASP A 216 -3.17 19.99 2.21
N ILE A 217 -2.06 20.04 2.96
CA ILE A 217 -2.00 19.75 4.40
C ILE A 217 -1.24 20.86 5.13
N PRO A 218 -1.52 21.10 6.42
CA PRO A 218 -0.69 21.98 7.23
C PRO A 218 0.72 21.41 7.38
N PRO A 219 1.75 22.23 7.66
CA PRO A 219 3.06 21.70 8.07
C PRO A 219 2.93 20.79 9.29
N VAL A 220 3.43 19.56 9.19
CA VAL A 220 3.31 18.52 10.23
C VAL A 220 4.66 18.07 10.75
N VAL A 221 4.70 17.61 12.00
CA VAL A 221 5.77 16.76 12.53
C VAL A 221 5.34 15.32 12.35
N ALA A 222 6.18 14.47 11.72
CA ALA A 222 5.86 13.06 11.54
C ALA A 222 6.86 12.16 12.26
N ALA A 223 6.38 11.31 13.17
CA ALA A 223 7.18 10.29 13.86
C ALA A 223 7.14 8.98 13.05
N LEU A 224 8.28 8.59 12.51
CA LEU A 224 8.47 7.44 11.63
C LEU A 224 8.86 6.23 12.47
N VAL A 225 7.84 5.56 13.02
CA VAL A 225 8.04 4.43 13.94
C VAL A 225 8.40 3.17 13.17
N GLN A 226 9.47 2.51 13.60
CA GLN A 226 9.92 1.25 13.01
C GLN A 226 10.00 0.17 14.09
N THR A 227 9.42 -0.99 13.84
CA THR A 227 9.48 -2.13 14.76
C THR A 227 10.53 -3.15 14.36
N ARG A 228 11.08 -3.87 15.34
CA ARG A 228 12.00 -4.99 15.11
C ARG A 228 11.28 -6.32 14.94
N ASP A 229 10.10 -6.47 15.53
CA ASP A 229 9.23 -7.64 15.42
C ASP A 229 7.80 -7.20 15.09
N ARG A 230 7.57 -6.96 13.80
CA ARG A 230 6.30 -6.45 13.29
C ARG A 230 5.11 -7.33 13.69
N MET A 231 5.26 -8.65 13.63
CA MET A 231 4.20 -9.60 13.99
C MET A 231 3.95 -9.63 15.51
N GLY A 232 5.00 -9.56 16.30
CA GLY A 232 4.91 -9.59 17.76
C GLY A 232 4.43 -8.28 18.35
N GLU A 233 4.85 -7.15 17.82
CA GLU A 233 4.53 -5.83 18.36
C GLU A 233 3.15 -5.33 17.90
N TYR A 234 2.90 -5.29 16.60
CA TYR A 234 1.67 -4.72 16.04
C TYR A 234 0.43 -5.56 16.36
N ALA A 235 0.52 -6.89 16.23
CA ALA A 235 -0.62 -7.75 16.50
C ALA A 235 -0.93 -7.95 17.99
N ARG A 236 0.03 -7.76 18.89
CA ARG A 236 -0.21 -7.81 20.33
C ARG A 236 -0.77 -6.51 20.88
N GLY A 237 -0.52 -5.41 20.23
CA GLY A 237 -1.11 -4.08 20.41
C GLY A 237 -0.86 -3.38 21.76
N ARG A 238 -0.94 -4.08 22.91
CA ARG A 238 -0.86 -3.46 24.24
C ARG A 238 0.48 -2.80 24.54
N ARG A 239 1.57 -3.53 24.32
CA ARG A 239 2.92 -3.03 24.63
C ARG A 239 3.28 -1.90 23.67
N HIS A 240 2.96 -2.08 22.40
CA HIS A 240 3.21 -1.09 21.36
C HIS A 240 2.40 0.19 21.58
N ALA A 241 1.10 0.09 21.82
CA ALA A 241 0.26 1.24 22.14
C ALA A 241 0.73 2.00 23.41
N ARG A 242 1.18 1.25 24.45
CA ARG A 242 1.78 1.87 25.64
C ARG A 242 3.06 2.61 25.28
N TYR A 243 3.93 2.02 24.49
CA TYR A 243 5.15 2.65 24.03
C TYR A 243 4.85 3.96 23.30
N LEU A 244 3.96 3.95 22.31
CA LEU A 244 3.62 5.15 21.57
C LEU A 244 3.08 6.27 22.45
N VAL A 245 2.15 5.95 23.35
CA VAL A 245 1.41 6.99 24.08
C VAL A 245 2.11 7.40 25.39
N ARG A 246 2.80 6.49 26.08
CA ARG A 246 3.37 6.75 27.39
C ARG A 246 4.88 6.97 27.39
N GLU A 247 5.55 6.66 26.28
CA GLU A 247 7.01 6.76 26.20
C GLU A 247 7.43 7.65 25.01
N LEU A 248 7.02 7.32 23.78
CA LEU A 248 7.38 8.10 22.60
C LEU A 248 6.72 9.50 22.59
N LEU A 249 5.41 9.59 22.73
CA LEU A 249 4.69 10.87 22.66
C LEU A 249 5.22 11.91 23.66
N PRO A 250 5.47 11.61 24.95
CA PRO A 250 6.09 12.57 25.87
C PRO A 250 7.49 13.02 25.45
N VAL A 251 8.31 12.12 24.90
CA VAL A 251 9.64 12.48 24.38
C VAL A 251 9.51 13.43 23.20
N LEU A 252 8.58 13.16 22.27
CA LEU A 252 8.33 14.05 21.15
C LEU A 252 7.85 15.42 21.60
N GLN A 253 6.92 15.49 22.56
CA GLN A 253 6.40 16.75 23.13
C GLN A 253 7.49 17.55 23.86
N SER A 254 8.48 16.89 24.46
CA SER A 254 9.60 17.57 25.12
C SER A 254 10.62 18.15 24.14
N ARG A 255 10.70 17.60 22.92
CA ARG A 255 11.70 17.99 21.92
C ARG A 255 11.14 18.90 20.83
N TYR A 256 9.88 18.72 20.50
CA TYR A 256 9.22 19.40 19.39
C TYR A 256 7.96 20.11 19.83
N ARG A 257 7.64 21.21 19.17
CA ARG A 257 6.41 21.96 19.42
C ARG A 257 5.22 21.27 18.74
N ILE A 258 4.66 20.27 19.41
CA ILE A 258 3.54 19.47 18.92
C ILE A 258 2.24 19.97 19.57
N SER A 259 1.15 20.02 18.81
CA SER A 259 -0.18 20.36 19.31
C SER A 259 -0.63 19.38 20.41
N GLU A 260 -1.30 19.91 21.41
CA GLU A 260 -1.89 19.12 22.50
C GLU A 260 -3.30 18.64 22.16
N GLU A 261 -3.90 19.20 21.11
CA GLU A 261 -5.25 18.86 20.68
C GLU A 261 -5.29 17.48 20.03
N PRO A 262 -6.23 16.60 20.45
CA PRO A 262 -6.39 15.28 19.85
C PRO A 262 -6.65 15.31 18.34
N GLU A 263 -7.36 16.32 17.86
CA GLU A 263 -7.73 16.54 16.46
C GLU A 263 -6.51 16.78 15.55
N ASP A 264 -5.43 17.31 16.13
CA ASP A 264 -4.15 17.53 15.46
C ASP A 264 -3.20 16.31 15.59
N ARG A 265 -3.64 15.23 16.23
CA ARG A 265 -2.84 14.01 16.37
C ARG A 265 -3.41 12.87 15.53
N VAL A 266 -2.61 12.40 14.61
CA VAL A 266 -2.95 11.32 13.68
C VAL A 266 -2.09 10.10 13.96
N VAL A 267 -2.68 8.92 13.88
CA VAL A 267 -1.93 7.66 13.85
C VAL A 267 -2.25 6.93 12.54
N MET A 268 -1.20 6.54 11.84
CA MET A 268 -1.26 6.03 10.46
C MET A 268 -0.48 4.72 10.33
N GLY A 269 -0.92 3.87 9.42
CA GLY A 269 -0.18 2.69 9.00
C GLY A 269 -0.89 1.87 7.94
N ALA A 270 -0.14 0.92 7.37
CA ALA A 270 -0.65 -0.01 6.38
C ALA A 270 -0.60 -1.45 6.89
N SER A 271 -1.50 -2.31 6.40
CA SER A 271 -1.50 -3.74 6.75
C SER A 271 -1.58 -3.97 8.26
N LEU A 272 -0.59 -4.63 8.87
CA LEU A 272 -0.48 -4.76 10.34
C LEU A 272 -0.25 -3.41 11.03
N GLY A 273 0.37 -2.43 10.35
CA GLY A 273 0.51 -1.06 10.85
C GLY A 273 -0.85 -0.37 11.03
N ALA A 274 -1.82 -0.62 10.15
CA ALA A 274 -3.18 -0.14 10.30
C ALA A 274 -3.89 -0.78 11.51
N VAL A 275 -3.63 -2.07 11.76
CA VAL A 275 -4.14 -2.76 12.97
C VAL A 275 -3.53 -2.15 14.24
N ALA A 276 -2.24 -1.85 14.23
CA ALA A 276 -1.56 -1.22 15.36
C ALA A 276 -2.07 0.21 15.61
N SER A 277 -2.34 0.98 14.54
CA SER A 277 -2.94 2.31 14.59
C SER A 277 -4.32 2.28 15.26
N LEU A 278 -5.22 1.44 14.75
CA LEU A 278 -6.55 1.25 15.32
C LEU A 278 -6.49 0.75 16.77
N SER A 279 -5.60 -0.21 17.07
CA SER A 279 -5.40 -0.73 18.42
C SER A 279 -4.92 0.34 19.39
N THR A 280 -4.04 1.24 18.94
CA THR A 280 -3.50 2.31 19.76
C THR A 280 -4.59 3.33 20.10
N ALA A 281 -5.32 3.81 19.11
CA ALA A 281 -6.41 4.75 19.33
C ALA A 281 -7.52 4.16 20.19
N PHE A 282 -7.88 2.90 19.98
CA PHE A 282 -8.88 2.20 20.82
C PHE A 282 -8.47 2.08 22.30
N ARG A 283 -7.18 1.87 22.57
CA ARG A 283 -6.68 1.69 23.95
C ARG A 283 -6.45 3.00 24.68
N TYR A 284 -6.27 4.08 23.96
CA TYR A 284 -6.02 5.41 24.49
C TYR A 284 -6.99 6.41 23.82
N PRO A 285 -8.30 6.29 24.14
CA PRO A 285 -9.30 7.20 23.60
C PRO A 285 -8.99 8.66 23.99
N GLY A 286 -9.23 9.59 23.07
CA GLY A 286 -8.96 11.00 23.27
C GLY A 286 -7.49 11.43 23.11
N VAL A 287 -6.61 10.53 22.67
CA VAL A 287 -5.20 10.89 22.34
C VAL A 287 -5.03 11.25 20.87
N PHE A 288 -5.73 10.53 19.99
CA PHE A 288 -5.67 10.72 18.54
C PHE A 288 -7.07 11.02 17.99
N GLY A 289 -7.20 12.11 17.25
CA GLY A 289 -8.43 12.48 16.54
C GLY A 289 -8.47 11.99 15.10
N GLY A 290 -7.31 11.66 14.50
CA GLY A 290 -7.20 11.18 13.13
C GLY A 290 -6.64 9.76 13.01
N LEU A 291 -7.25 8.96 12.10
CA LEU A 291 -6.81 7.61 11.76
C LEU A 291 -6.60 7.49 10.24
N VAL A 292 -5.42 7.03 9.79
CA VAL A 292 -5.16 6.65 8.40
C VAL A 292 -4.84 5.16 8.37
N LEU A 293 -5.80 4.36 7.86
CA LEU A 293 -5.79 2.92 7.91
C LEU A 293 -5.79 2.36 6.49
N GLN A 294 -4.60 1.99 5.98
CA GLN A 294 -4.43 1.55 4.59
C GLN A 294 -4.29 0.03 4.53
N SER A 295 -5.11 -0.64 3.71
CA SER A 295 -5.06 -2.10 3.49
C SER A 295 -4.91 -2.91 4.78
N GLY A 296 -5.68 -2.55 5.81
CA GLY A 296 -5.51 -3.11 7.15
C GLY A 296 -5.83 -4.62 7.19
N SER A 297 -4.95 -5.39 7.84
CA SER A 297 -5.12 -6.83 8.04
C SER A 297 -6.20 -7.14 9.08
N PHE A 298 -7.38 -6.55 8.96
CA PHE A 298 -8.48 -6.73 9.89
C PHE A 298 -9.17 -8.09 9.70
N ILE A 299 -9.78 -8.60 10.76
CA ILE A 299 -10.59 -9.82 10.75
C ILE A 299 -11.93 -9.47 11.38
N LEU A 300 -12.89 -9.12 10.54
CA LEU A 300 -14.26 -8.82 10.97
C LEU A 300 -15.15 -10.06 10.94
N ASP A 301 -14.91 -10.96 9.99
CA ASP A 301 -15.57 -12.27 9.89
C ASP A 301 -14.63 -13.37 10.40
N GLU A 302 -14.95 -13.94 11.58
CA GLU A 302 -14.11 -14.98 12.19
C GLU A 302 -14.09 -16.29 11.41
N ARG A 303 -15.06 -16.55 10.49
CA ARG A 303 -15.04 -17.72 9.61
C ARG A 303 -13.82 -17.73 8.70
N LYS A 304 -13.32 -16.54 8.33
CA LYS A 304 -12.10 -16.39 7.54
C LYS A 304 -10.82 -16.83 8.27
N LEU A 305 -10.87 -17.06 9.60
CA LEU A 305 -9.74 -17.58 10.38
C LEU A 305 -9.36 -19.02 9.97
N GLU A 306 -10.29 -19.81 9.45
CA GLU A 306 -10.01 -21.17 8.95
C GLU A 306 -8.97 -21.15 7.82
N HIS A 307 -9.00 -20.09 6.99
CA HIS A 307 -8.07 -19.89 5.89
C HIS A 307 -6.84 -19.04 6.28
N ARG A 308 -6.76 -18.61 7.55
CA ARG A 308 -5.67 -17.77 8.09
C ARG A 308 -5.15 -18.36 9.40
N PRO A 309 -4.44 -19.51 9.35
CA PRO A 309 -4.10 -20.28 10.55
C PRO A 309 -3.06 -19.61 11.45
N HIS A 310 -2.35 -18.58 11.00
CA HIS A 310 -1.32 -17.95 11.80
C HIS A 310 -1.92 -17.28 13.06
N PRO A 311 -1.35 -17.51 14.27
CA PRO A 311 -1.88 -17.00 15.55
C PRO A 311 -2.09 -15.48 15.62
N VAL A 312 -1.45 -14.72 14.76
CA VAL A 312 -1.61 -13.26 14.64
C VAL A 312 -3.06 -12.89 14.34
N PHE A 313 -3.71 -13.60 13.41
CA PHE A 313 -5.08 -13.29 12.99
C PHE A 313 -6.10 -13.53 14.10
N HIS A 314 -5.91 -14.55 14.93
CA HIS A 314 -6.75 -14.75 16.13
C HIS A 314 -6.63 -13.60 17.15
N ARG A 315 -5.47 -12.94 17.22
CA ARG A 315 -5.29 -11.76 18.08
C ARG A 315 -5.98 -10.54 17.49
N ILE A 316 -5.89 -10.37 16.18
CA ILE A 316 -6.58 -9.29 15.45
C ILE A 316 -8.11 -9.44 15.57
N ALA A 317 -8.64 -10.65 15.38
CA ALA A 317 -10.06 -10.94 15.56
C ALA A 317 -10.54 -10.60 16.99
N ARG A 318 -9.73 -10.90 18.02
CA ARG A 318 -10.03 -10.49 19.41
C ARG A 318 -10.04 -8.98 19.60
N LEU A 319 -9.12 -8.25 18.96
CA LEU A 319 -9.13 -6.78 18.97
C LEU A 319 -10.41 -6.24 18.35
N VAL A 320 -10.77 -6.71 17.16
CA VAL A 320 -12.01 -6.28 16.46
C VAL A 320 -13.26 -6.62 17.29
N ARG A 321 -13.30 -7.79 17.93
CA ARG A 321 -14.40 -8.17 18.83
C ARG A 321 -14.49 -7.24 20.04
N ALA A 322 -13.34 -6.84 20.63
CA ALA A 322 -13.31 -5.87 21.73
C ALA A 322 -13.79 -4.49 21.27
N LEU A 323 -13.37 -4.05 20.08
CA LEU A 323 -13.82 -2.80 19.48
C LEU A 323 -15.35 -2.79 19.25
N ARG A 324 -15.92 -3.89 18.76
CA ARG A 324 -17.37 -4.02 18.56
C ARG A 324 -18.18 -3.91 19.84
N ARG A 325 -17.61 -4.27 20.99
CA ARG A 325 -18.25 -4.21 22.30
C ARG A 325 -18.03 -2.88 23.04
N ALA A 326 -17.14 -2.04 22.54
CA ALA A 326 -16.84 -0.76 23.18
C ALA A 326 -18.03 0.19 23.08
N PRO A 327 -18.33 0.95 24.13
CA PRO A 327 -19.42 1.95 24.09
C PRO A 327 -19.10 3.12 23.17
N GLN A 328 -17.81 3.43 23.01
CA GLN A 328 -17.29 4.48 22.12
C GLN A 328 -16.18 3.92 21.26
N VAL A 329 -16.05 4.45 20.05
CA VAL A 329 -14.96 4.16 19.13
C VAL A 329 -14.04 5.38 19.07
N PRO A 330 -12.73 5.18 19.11
CA PRO A 330 -11.78 6.28 19.10
C PRO A 330 -11.72 6.99 17.75
N GLY A 331 -11.33 8.25 17.81
CA GLY A 331 -11.09 9.09 16.65
C GLY A 331 -12.31 9.90 16.22
N ALA A 332 -12.08 11.10 15.72
CA ALA A 332 -13.11 11.97 15.13
C ALA A 332 -13.23 11.73 13.63
N ARG A 333 -12.11 11.41 12.96
CA ARG A 333 -12.03 11.16 11.51
C ARG A 333 -11.17 9.94 11.21
N ALA A 334 -11.62 9.16 10.23
CA ALA A 334 -10.84 8.03 9.73
C ALA A 334 -10.81 8.04 8.20
N PHE A 335 -9.62 7.83 7.65
CA PHE A 335 -9.43 7.43 6.28
C PHE A 335 -9.15 5.93 6.26
N VAL A 336 -9.94 5.18 5.51
CA VAL A 336 -9.74 3.74 5.31
C VAL A 336 -9.58 3.50 3.83
N SER A 337 -8.51 2.81 3.45
CA SER A 337 -8.29 2.50 2.04
C SER A 337 -7.85 1.06 1.82
N THR A 338 -8.01 0.59 0.57
CA THR A 338 -7.65 -0.77 0.16
C THR A 338 -7.34 -0.84 -1.33
N GLY A 339 -6.58 -1.86 -1.74
CA GLY A 339 -6.50 -2.27 -3.12
C GLY A 339 -7.63 -3.25 -3.47
N GLU A 340 -8.16 -3.17 -4.67
CA GLU A 340 -9.20 -4.10 -5.16
C GLU A 340 -8.62 -5.48 -5.50
N LEU A 341 -7.31 -5.51 -5.78
CA LEU A 341 -6.57 -6.73 -6.11
C LEU A 341 -5.97 -7.42 -4.88
N GLU A 342 -6.36 -7.03 -3.67
CA GLU A 342 -5.91 -7.67 -2.42
C GLU A 342 -7.06 -8.33 -1.66
N GLY A 343 -6.80 -9.47 -0.99
CA GLY A 343 -7.82 -10.22 -0.23
C GLY A 343 -8.26 -9.57 1.08
N LEU A 344 -8.10 -8.26 1.20
CA LEU A 344 -8.45 -7.46 2.38
C LEU A 344 -9.55 -6.42 2.07
N ALA A 345 -9.96 -6.29 0.81
CA ALA A 345 -10.90 -5.25 0.39
C ALA A 345 -12.21 -5.30 1.17
N GLU A 346 -12.84 -6.47 1.27
CA GLU A 346 -14.09 -6.64 2.02
C GLU A 346 -13.97 -6.29 3.50
N GLU A 347 -12.88 -6.70 4.15
CA GLU A 347 -12.64 -6.40 5.57
C GLU A 347 -12.42 -4.91 5.82
N ASN A 348 -11.71 -4.23 4.93
CA ASN A 348 -11.48 -2.79 5.06
C ASN A 348 -12.77 -2.01 4.82
N GLN A 349 -13.59 -2.39 3.82
CA GLN A 349 -14.92 -1.81 3.61
C GLN A 349 -15.84 -2.05 4.82
N ALA A 350 -15.85 -3.28 5.35
CA ALA A 350 -16.67 -3.62 6.52
C ALA A 350 -16.20 -2.87 7.78
N LEU A 351 -14.89 -2.63 7.94
CA LEU A 351 -14.39 -1.77 9.01
C LEU A 351 -14.83 -0.33 8.83
N ALA A 352 -14.73 0.23 7.63
CA ALA A 352 -15.17 1.60 7.33
C ALA A 352 -16.66 1.79 7.67
N ASN A 353 -17.50 0.88 7.25
CA ASN A 353 -18.93 0.88 7.57
C ASN A 353 -19.18 0.84 9.09
N PHE A 354 -18.49 -0.08 9.79
CA PHE A 354 -18.60 -0.23 11.24
C PHE A 354 -18.17 1.06 11.98
N LEU A 355 -17.09 1.71 11.58
CA LEU A 355 -16.63 2.97 12.18
C LEU A 355 -17.64 4.09 11.93
N SER A 356 -18.17 4.18 10.72
CA SER A 356 -19.22 5.16 10.35
C SER A 356 -20.51 4.99 11.16
N GLU A 357 -20.97 3.76 11.34
CA GLU A 357 -22.13 3.43 12.19
C GLU A 357 -21.94 3.81 13.66
N ARG A 358 -20.69 3.96 14.10
CA ARG A 358 -20.30 4.41 15.45
C ARG A 358 -20.05 5.90 15.56
N GLY A 359 -20.39 6.67 14.53
CA GLY A 359 -20.31 8.12 14.53
C GLY A 359 -18.92 8.69 14.20
N ILE A 360 -17.99 7.85 13.71
CA ILE A 360 -16.72 8.33 13.17
C ILE A 360 -16.97 8.89 11.76
N ASN A 361 -16.41 10.04 11.46
CA ASN A 361 -16.46 10.61 10.11
C ASN A 361 -15.43 9.88 9.23
N VAL A 362 -15.91 8.98 8.35
CA VAL A 362 -15.08 8.06 7.56
C VAL A 362 -15.06 8.44 6.09
N LEU A 363 -13.86 8.56 5.51
CA LEU A 363 -13.65 8.52 4.07
C LEU A 363 -13.10 7.13 3.72
N PHE A 364 -13.81 6.38 2.89
CA PHE A 364 -13.35 5.10 2.34
C PHE A 364 -12.97 5.27 0.87
N LYS A 365 -11.82 4.68 0.47
CA LYS A 365 -11.38 4.61 -0.92
C LYS A 365 -10.87 3.22 -1.28
N SER A 366 -11.15 2.79 -2.50
CA SER A 366 -10.48 1.66 -3.14
C SER A 366 -9.73 2.12 -4.39
N ALA A 367 -8.70 1.38 -4.77
CA ALA A 367 -7.97 1.58 -6.01
C ALA A 367 -7.75 0.22 -6.69
N TRP A 368 -7.78 0.19 -8.00
CA TRP A 368 -7.45 -1.02 -8.76
C TRP A 368 -5.94 -1.26 -8.71
N ASP A 369 -5.47 -1.71 -7.56
CA ASP A 369 -4.09 -1.97 -7.18
C ASP A 369 -4.05 -3.11 -6.14
N GLY A 370 -2.87 -3.58 -5.81
CA GLY A 370 -2.63 -4.63 -4.82
C GLY A 370 -2.19 -4.10 -3.45
N HIS A 371 -1.67 -5.03 -2.63
CA HIS A 371 -1.14 -4.77 -1.30
C HIS A 371 0.29 -4.23 -1.36
N HIS A 372 0.46 -3.00 -1.85
CA HIS A 372 1.74 -2.45 -2.28
C HIS A 372 1.99 -1.04 -1.74
N TRP A 373 3.28 -0.71 -1.59
CA TRP A 373 3.72 0.62 -1.13
C TRP A 373 3.29 1.73 -2.07
N HIS A 374 3.28 1.51 -3.38
CA HIS A 374 2.82 2.51 -4.35
C HIS A 374 1.31 2.73 -4.26
N ASN A 375 0.50 1.71 -3.96
CA ASN A 375 -0.92 1.89 -3.67
C ASN A 375 -1.12 2.80 -2.46
N TRP A 376 -0.39 2.54 -1.38
CA TRP A 376 -0.48 3.36 -0.17
C TRP A 376 0.02 4.78 -0.40
N ARG A 377 1.10 4.97 -1.17
CA ARG A 377 1.60 6.27 -1.61
C ARG A 377 0.53 7.06 -2.35
N ASP A 378 -0.10 6.45 -3.36
CA ASP A 378 -1.05 7.13 -4.26
C ASP A 378 -2.30 7.63 -3.54
N GLN A 379 -2.56 7.11 -2.33
CA GLN A 379 -3.70 7.49 -1.49
C GLN A 379 -3.31 8.37 -0.29
N LEU A 380 -2.02 8.72 -0.12
CA LEU A 380 -1.55 9.53 1.02
C LEU A 380 -2.21 10.89 1.09
N ARG A 381 -2.30 11.60 -0.05
CA ARG A 381 -2.90 12.94 -0.12
C ARG A 381 -4.31 12.94 0.45
N ASP A 382 -5.16 12.06 -0.06
CA ASP A 382 -6.56 12.01 0.36
C ASP A 382 -6.69 11.66 1.85
N GLY A 383 -5.86 10.71 2.32
CA GLY A 383 -5.85 10.30 3.71
C GLY A 383 -5.42 11.43 4.66
N LEU A 384 -4.31 12.07 4.36
CA LEU A 384 -3.77 13.15 5.20
C LEU A 384 -4.65 14.40 5.16
N MET A 385 -5.14 14.79 3.97
CA MET A 385 -6.08 15.90 3.84
C MET A 385 -7.35 15.65 4.65
N TRP A 386 -7.90 14.43 4.60
CA TRP A 386 -9.13 14.09 5.31
C TRP A 386 -8.98 14.21 6.82
N VAL A 387 -7.90 13.69 7.39
CA VAL A 387 -7.71 13.64 8.85
C VAL A 387 -7.12 14.91 9.45
N LEU A 388 -6.37 15.69 8.65
CA LEU A 388 -5.74 16.95 9.10
C LEU A 388 -6.59 18.19 8.77
N ARG A 389 -7.71 18.01 8.07
CA ARG A 389 -8.60 19.12 7.70
C ARG A 389 -9.20 19.72 8.97
N ARG A 390 -8.91 21.00 9.24
CA ARG A 390 -9.68 21.78 10.21
C ARG A 390 -11.01 22.15 9.55
N GLU A 391 -12.10 21.99 10.27
CA GLU A 391 -13.34 22.64 9.87
C GLU A 391 -13.06 24.14 9.93
N GLN A 392 -13.09 24.79 8.77
CA GLN A 392 -13.16 26.24 8.77
C GLN A 392 -14.45 26.57 9.52
N GLU A 393 -14.33 27.30 10.63
CA GLU A 393 -15.46 27.97 11.23
C GLU A 393 -16.14 28.70 10.07
N GLN A 394 -17.33 28.25 9.71
CA GLN A 394 -18.19 29.03 8.86
C GLN A 394 -18.56 30.26 9.70
N GLU A 395 -17.75 31.30 9.55
CA GLU A 395 -18.20 32.64 9.96
C GLU A 395 -19.48 32.94 9.16
N HIS A 396 -20.58 32.94 9.90
CA HIS A 396 -21.87 33.42 9.43
C HIS A 396 -21.89 34.97 9.44
#